data_3f48f3035eea76760a2283985a0c8e42
#
_entry.id   3f48f3035eea76760a2283985a0c8e42
#
_cell.length_a   1.000
_cell.length_b   1.000
_cell.length_c   1.000
_cell.angle_alpha   90.00
_cell.angle_beta   90.00
_cell.angle_gamma   90.00
#
_symmetry.space_group_name_H-M   'P 1'
#
loop_
_entity.id
_entity.type
_entity.pdbx_description
1 polymer ?
#
loop_
_entity_poly.entity_id
_entity_poly.type
_entity_poly.pdbx_seq_one_letter_code
_entity_poly.pdbx_strand_id
1 'polypeptide(L)'
;MLKLDAQTTALVLIDLQHGILPYAAGPHSASQVVTHAAHLAGRFRALNAPVFLVRVGWSDSFAEALKQPVDKPSPSPVGGLPASWWELPEELAVQDSDVLITKRQWGAFYGTDLDLQLRRRGIKSVVLGGIATNIGVESTARAAWEHGYELVIAEDMCSTYSAEMHQFAFDNIFPRIARVRSTSEILAAL
;
A
#
# COMPACT_ATOMS: atom_id res chain seq x y z
N MET A 1 21.08 -4.04 -12.50
CA MET A 1 19.80 -3.59 -13.05
C MET A 1 18.69 -4.38 -12.38
N LEU A 2 17.59 -3.75 -11.97
CA LEU A 2 16.42 -4.46 -11.41
C LEU A 2 15.84 -5.37 -12.49
N LYS A 3 15.47 -6.60 -12.11
CA LYS A 3 14.66 -7.51 -12.92
C LYS A 3 13.57 -8.10 -12.03
N LEU A 4 12.35 -8.12 -12.52
CA LEU A 4 11.19 -8.66 -11.82
C LEU A 4 10.55 -9.74 -12.71
N ASP A 5 10.31 -10.89 -12.12
CA ASP A 5 9.55 -11.96 -12.76
C ASP A 5 8.06 -11.76 -12.42
N ALA A 6 7.26 -11.44 -13.43
CA ALA A 6 5.83 -11.20 -13.28
C ALA A 6 5.06 -12.39 -12.66
N GLN A 7 5.56 -13.62 -12.82
CA GLN A 7 4.92 -14.82 -12.28
C GLN A 7 5.11 -14.96 -10.76
N THR A 8 6.15 -14.33 -10.21
CA THR A 8 6.49 -14.41 -8.79
C THR A 8 6.51 -13.05 -8.09
N THR A 9 6.04 -12.00 -8.78
CA THR A 9 5.97 -10.63 -8.26
C THR A 9 4.51 -10.17 -8.14
N ALA A 10 4.14 -9.57 -7.02
CA ALA A 10 2.84 -8.94 -6.81
C ALA A 10 2.97 -7.43 -6.65
N LEU A 11 1.95 -6.68 -7.09
CA LEU A 11 1.77 -5.28 -6.75
C LEU A 11 0.84 -5.17 -5.53
N VAL A 12 1.26 -4.44 -4.51
CA VAL A 12 0.46 -4.17 -3.29
C VAL A 12 0.30 -2.67 -3.12
N LEU A 13 -0.93 -2.19 -3.24
CA LEU A 13 -1.31 -0.78 -3.14
C LEU A 13 -1.97 -0.52 -1.79
N ILE A 14 -1.35 0.34 -0.97
CA ILE A 14 -1.76 0.61 0.41
C ILE A 14 -2.68 1.83 0.46
N ASP A 15 -3.92 1.60 0.90
CA ASP A 15 -4.90 2.59 1.32
C ASP A 15 -5.18 3.71 0.30
N LEU A 16 -5.14 3.38 -1.01
CA LEU A 16 -5.52 4.30 -2.08
C LEU A 16 -7.05 4.40 -2.18
N GLN A 17 -7.69 4.78 -1.07
CA GLN A 17 -9.14 4.93 -0.90
C GLN A 17 -9.49 6.38 -0.55
N HIS A 18 -10.68 6.83 -0.92
CA HIS A 18 -11.09 8.23 -0.76
C HIS A 18 -10.95 8.75 0.67
N GLY A 19 -11.17 7.91 1.68
CA GLY A 19 -10.96 8.30 3.08
C GLY A 19 -9.50 8.56 3.47
N ILE A 20 -8.53 8.05 2.70
CA ILE A 20 -7.09 8.17 3.00
C ILE A 20 -6.36 9.12 2.04
N LEU A 21 -6.84 9.30 0.82
CA LEU A 21 -6.21 10.21 -0.16
C LEU A 21 -5.91 11.62 0.37
N PRO A 22 -6.76 12.23 1.22
CA PRO A 22 -6.47 13.58 1.77
C PRO A 22 -5.19 13.67 2.62
N TYR A 23 -4.62 12.54 3.06
CA TYR A 23 -3.38 12.51 3.82
C TYR A 23 -2.12 12.61 2.97
N ALA A 24 -2.24 12.59 1.64
CA ALA A 24 -1.14 12.83 0.71
C ALA A 24 -0.84 14.32 0.57
N ALA A 25 -0.23 14.91 1.60
CA ALA A 25 0.14 16.32 1.62
C ALA A 25 1.57 16.59 1.10
N GLY A 26 2.38 15.53 0.94
CA GLY A 26 3.73 15.65 0.37
C GLY A 26 4.53 14.34 0.39
N PRO A 27 5.56 14.23 -0.47
CA PRO A 27 5.94 15.17 -1.53
C PRO A 27 5.03 15.10 -2.77
N HIS A 28 4.39 13.95 -3.01
CA HIS A 28 3.55 13.70 -4.16
C HIS A 28 2.08 13.92 -3.79
N SER A 29 1.31 14.55 -4.68
CA SER A 29 -0.14 14.70 -4.49
C SER A 29 -0.86 13.35 -4.59
N ALA A 30 -2.05 13.25 -4.01
CA ALA A 30 -2.89 12.05 -4.13
C ALA A 30 -3.11 11.65 -5.60
N SER A 31 -3.39 12.62 -6.48
CA SER A 31 -3.58 12.37 -7.91
C SER A 31 -2.32 11.79 -8.58
N GLN A 32 -1.13 12.28 -8.26
CA GLN A 32 0.12 11.72 -8.77
C GLN A 32 0.31 10.28 -8.31
N VAL A 33 0.14 10.01 -7.01
CA VAL A 33 0.23 8.65 -6.46
C VAL A 33 -0.74 7.70 -7.13
N VAL A 34 -2.00 8.10 -7.29
CA VAL A 34 -3.04 7.30 -7.96
C VAL A 34 -2.69 7.06 -9.44
N THR A 35 -2.20 8.07 -10.14
CA THR A 35 -1.77 7.92 -11.54
C THR A 35 -0.65 6.90 -11.69
N HIS A 36 0.38 6.97 -10.86
CA HIS A 36 1.49 5.99 -10.86
C HIS A 36 1.00 4.58 -10.50
N ALA A 37 0.13 4.47 -9.49
CA ALA A 37 -0.47 3.20 -9.10
C ALA A 37 -1.31 2.57 -10.23
N ALA A 38 -2.10 3.37 -10.92
CA ALA A 38 -2.91 2.92 -12.06
C ALA A 38 -2.04 2.39 -13.20
N HIS A 39 -0.94 3.09 -13.53
CA HIS A 39 0.01 2.63 -14.56
C HIS A 39 0.65 1.30 -14.21
N LEU A 40 1.13 1.14 -12.96
CA LEU A 40 1.68 -0.15 -12.50
C LEU A 40 0.61 -1.24 -12.49
N ALA A 41 -0.57 -0.96 -11.93
CA ALA A 41 -1.66 -1.94 -11.88
C ALA A 41 -2.05 -2.42 -13.28
N GLY A 42 -2.16 -1.51 -14.26
CA GLY A 42 -2.41 -1.85 -15.65
C GLY A 42 -1.33 -2.77 -16.24
N ARG A 43 -0.06 -2.49 -15.96
CA ARG A 43 1.05 -3.32 -16.43
C ARG A 43 1.06 -4.71 -15.77
N PHE A 44 0.85 -4.79 -14.45
CA PHE A 44 0.77 -6.07 -13.74
C PHE A 44 -0.37 -6.94 -14.27
N ARG A 45 -1.56 -6.36 -14.44
CA ARG A 45 -2.73 -7.08 -15.02
C ARG A 45 -2.46 -7.56 -16.44
N ALA A 46 -1.82 -6.74 -17.28
CA ALA A 46 -1.44 -7.13 -18.65
C ALA A 46 -0.44 -8.31 -18.69
N LEU A 47 0.33 -8.49 -17.63
CA LEU A 47 1.26 -9.62 -17.46
C LEU A 47 0.65 -10.79 -16.68
N ASN A 48 -0.63 -10.74 -16.35
CA ASN A 48 -1.32 -11.68 -15.45
C ASN A 48 -0.64 -11.80 -14.06
N ALA A 49 0.07 -10.77 -13.63
CA ALA A 49 0.65 -10.67 -12.30
C ALA A 49 -0.39 -10.11 -11.31
N PRO A 50 -0.45 -10.61 -10.07
CA PRO A 50 -1.51 -10.24 -9.14
C PRO A 50 -1.37 -8.81 -8.60
N VAL A 51 -2.50 -8.13 -8.50
CA VAL A 51 -2.65 -6.81 -7.89
C VAL A 51 -3.48 -6.94 -6.62
N PHE A 52 -2.94 -6.43 -5.52
CA PHE A 52 -3.58 -6.39 -4.21
C PHE A 52 -3.94 -4.95 -3.88
N LEU A 53 -5.21 -4.72 -3.63
CA LEU A 53 -5.76 -3.43 -3.23
C LEU A 53 -6.06 -3.50 -1.73
N VAL A 54 -5.20 -2.87 -0.93
CA VAL A 54 -5.37 -2.84 0.52
C VAL A 54 -6.13 -1.59 0.92
N ARG A 55 -7.14 -1.75 1.75
CA ARG A 55 -7.88 -0.64 2.36
C ARG A 55 -7.98 -0.79 3.87
N VAL A 56 -8.07 0.33 4.58
CA VAL A 56 -8.20 0.39 6.03
C VAL A 56 -9.57 0.93 6.43
N GLY A 57 -10.16 0.36 7.46
CA GLY A 57 -11.40 0.85 8.04
C GLY A 57 -11.94 -0.09 9.10
N TRP A 58 -13.04 0.31 9.72
CA TRP A 58 -13.64 -0.38 10.86
C TRP A 58 -15.16 -0.45 10.70
N SER A 59 -15.81 -1.30 11.50
CA SER A 59 -17.26 -1.27 11.65
C SER A 59 -17.74 0.06 12.24
N ASP A 60 -19.02 0.36 12.13
CA ASP A 60 -19.61 1.60 12.63
C ASP A 60 -19.39 1.78 14.14
N SER A 61 -19.27 0.70 14.89
CA SER A 61 -18.98 0.70 16.32
C SER A 61 -17.50 0.82 16.68
N PHE A 62 -16.60 0.71 15.71
CA PHE A 62 -15.14 0.59 15.95
C PHE A 62 -14.77 -0.50 16.96
N ALA A 63 -15.56 -1.59 17.02
CA ALA A 63 -15.34 -2.64 18.01
C ALA A 63 -13.96 -3.30 17.87
N GLU A 64 -13.50 -3.46 16.62
CA GLU A 64 -12.21 -4.06 16.25
C GLU A 64 -11.05 -3.06 16.12
N ALA A 65 -11.28 -1.78 16.42
CA ALA A 65 -10.21 -0.79 16.41
C ALA A 65 -9.28 -0.97 17.61
N LEU A 66 -8.00 -0.62 17.42
CA LEU A 66 -7.02 -0.58 18.50
C LEU A 66 -7.39 0.52 19.49
N LYS A 67 -7.44 0.20 20.80
CA LYS A 67 -7.92 1.09 21.87
C LYS A 67 -6.88 1.32 22.98
N GLN A 68 -5.65 0.88 22.75
CA GLN A 68 -4.57 1.10 23.70
C GLN A 68 -4.35 2.61 23.90
N PRO A 69 -4.03 3.06 25.13
CA PRO A 69 -3.67 4.44 25.39
C PRO A 69 -2.45 4.87 24.55
N VAL A 70 -2.60 5.99 23.84
CA VAL A 70 -1.53 6.60 23.05
C VAL A 70 -1.60 8.13 23.17
N ASP A 71 -0.48 8.82 22.97
CA ASP A 71 -0.44 10.29 23.08
C ASP A 71 -1.27 11.01 21.99
N LYS A 72 -1.40 10.38 20.82
CA LYS A 72 -2.15 10.92 19.68
C LYS A 72 -3.13 9.87 19.15
N PRO A 73 -4.31 9.72 19.78
CA PRO A 73 -5.29 8.73 19.34
C PRO A 73 -5.91 9.12 18.01
N SER A 74 -6.21 8.10 17.20
CA SER A 74 -6.97 8.29 15.96
C SER A 74 -8.45 8.58 16.27
N PRO A 75 -9.11 9.46 15.51
CA PRO A 75 -10.54 9.73 15.68
C PRO A 75 -11.39 8.48 15.41
N SER A 76 -12.43 8.31 16.21
CA SER A 76 -13.49 7.31 15.98
C SER A 76 -14.83 8.06 15.90
N PRO A 77 -15.24 8.52 14.71
CA PRO A 77 -16.43 9.32 14.55
C PRO A 77 -17.70 8.55 14.95
N VAL A 78 -18.61 9.25 15.62
CA VAL A 78 -19.93 8.69 15.97
C VAL A 78 -20.71 8.39 14.69
N GLY A 79 -21.25 7.19 14.59
CA GLY A 79 -21.98 6.76 13.39
C GLY A 79 -21.12 6.07 12.31
N GLY A 80 -19.85 5.83 12.62
CA GLY A 80 -18.96 5.09 11.72
C GLY A 80 -18.29 5.95 10.64
N LEU A 81 -17.67 5.29 9.70
CA LEU A 81 -17.01 5.89 8.53
C LEU A 81 -18.04 6.09 7.40
N PRO A 82 -18.01 7.20 6.66
CA PRO A 82 -18.92 7.39 5.53
C PRO A 82 -18.70 6.33 4.44
N ALA A 83 -19.71 6.05 3.65
CA ALA A 83 -19.62 5.07 2.56
C ALA A 83 -18.45 5.39 1.59
N SER A 84 -18.26 6.66 1.27
CA SER A 84 -17.14 7.13 0.43
C SER A 84 -15.74 6.83 1.00
N TRP A 85 -15.63 6.59 2.31
CA TRP A 85 -14.34 6.19 2.90
C TRP A 85 -13.73 4.97 2.23
N TRP A 86 -14.58 4.03 1.83
CA TRP A 86 -14.21 2.73 1.32
C TRP A 86 -13.98 2.68 -0.19
N GLU A 87 -14.42 3.72 -0.89
CA GLU A 87 -14.37 3.79 -2.34
C GLU A 87 -12.94 4.00 -2.83
N LEU A 88 -12.60 3.30 -3.91
CA LEU A 88 -11.31 3.43 -4.60
C LEU A 88 -11.49 4.38 -5.79
N PRO A 89 -10.48 5.21 -6.13
CA PRO A 89 -10.52 6.07 -7.31
C PRO A 89 -10.82 5.28 -8.60
N GLU A 90 -11.66 5.82 -9.45
CA GLU A 90 -12.01 5.22 -10.75
C GLU A 90 -10.77 4.98 -11.63
N GLU A 91 -9.75 5.83 -11.50
CA GLU A 91 -8.48 5.74 -12.22
C GLU A 91 -7.74 4.43 -11.97
N LEU A 92 -7.94 3.79 -10.82
CA LEU A 92 -7.35 2.47 -10.53
C LEU A 92 -7.97 1.36 -11.38
N ALA A 93 -9.11 1.60 -12.03
CA ALA A 93 -9.79 0.68 -12.93
C ALA A 93 -9.85 -0.75 -12.36
N VAL A 94 -10.37 -0.87 -11.13
CA VAL A 94 -10.43 -2.13 -10.36
C VAL A 94 -11.06 -3.24 -11.20
N GLN A 95 -10.44 -4.41 -11.18
CA GLN A 95 -10.89 -5.59 -11.93
C GLN A 95 -11.26 -6.75 -10.99
N ASP A 96 -12.08 -7.67 -11.46
CA ASP A 96 -12.48 -8.88 -10.71
C ASP A 96 -11.28 -9.78 -10.36
N SER A 97 -10.19 -9.67 -11.10
CA SER A 97 -8.93 -10.38 -10.85
C SER A 97 -8.11 -9.78 -9.69
N ASP A 98 -8.41 -8.56 -9.26
CA ASP A 98 -7.71 -7.91 -8.17
C ASP A 98 -8.12 -8.49 -6.82
N VAL A 99 -7.16 -8.56 -5.90
CA VAL A 99 -7.41 -9.09 -4.56
C VAL A 99 -7.62 -7.92 -3.60
N LEU A 100 -8.83 -7.81 -3.05
CA LEU A 100 -9.16 -6.79 -2.08
C LEU A 100 -8.85 -7.28 -0.66
N ILE A 101 -7.98 -6.56 0.05
CA ILE A 101 -7.61 -6.82 1.45
C ILE A 101 -8.13 -5.69 2.32
N THR A 102 -8.80 -6.02 3.42
CA THR A 102 -9.24 -5.01 4.40
C THR A 102 -8.51 -5.22 5.71
N LYS A 103 -7.79 -4.19 6.16
CA LYS A 103 -7.06 -4.18 7.43
C LYS A 103 -7.70 -3.26 8.47
N ARG A 104 -7.32 -3.44 9.75
CA ARG A 104 -7.86 -2.72 10.90
C ARG A 104 -6.80 -1.90 11.65
N GLN A 105 -5.57 -1.88 11.15
CA GLN A 105 -4.39 -1.22 11.71
C GLN A 105 -3.45 -0.77 10.58
N TRP A 106 -2.27 -0.27 10.91
CA TRP A 106 -1.33 0.27 9.94
C TRP A 106 -0.79 -0.76 8.95
N GLY A 107 -0.26 -1.88 9.47
CA GLY A 107 0.31 -2.93 8.63
C GLY A 107 -0.75 -3.80 7.97
N ALA A 108 -0.45 -4.29 6.76
CA ALA A 108 -1.39 -5.07 5.96
C ALA A 108 -1.29 -6.59 6.18
N PHE A 109 -0.29 -7.08 6.92
CA PHE A 109 -0.12 -8.52 7.17
C PHE A 109 -0.89 -9.01 8.40
N TYR A 110 -0.78 -8.29 9.52
CA TYR A 110 -1.41 -8.74 10.77
C TYR A 110 -2.94 -8.75 10.66
N GLY A 111 -3.55 -9.90 10.96
CA GLY A 111 -5.01 -10.06 11.01
C GLY A 111 -5.72 -9.99 9.65
N THR A 112 -4.98 -10.15 8.54
CA THR A 112 -5.53 -10.27 7.18
C THR A 112 -5.08 -11.57 6.54
N ASP A 113 -5.60 -11.85 5.36
CA ASP A 113 -5.18 -12.99 4.55
C ASP A 113 -4.10 -12.63 3.50
N LEU A 114 -3.47 -11.45 3.59
CA LEU A 114 -2.48 -10.99 2.60
C LEU A 114 -1.35 -12.01 2.42
N ASP A 115 -0.68 -12.44 3.50
CA ASP A 115 0.41 -13.42 3.41
C ASP A 115 -0.07 -14.76 2.83
N LEU A 116 -1.24 -15.24 3.26
CA LEU A 116 -1.85 -16.45 2.72
C LEU A 116 -2.05 -16.34 1.20
N GLN A 117 -2.59 -15.22 0.73
CA GLN A 117 -2.86 -14.97 -0.68
C GLN A 117 -1.57 -14.87 -1.50
N LEU A 118 -0.55 -14.20 -0.98
CA LEU A 118 0.77 -14.10 -1.61
C LEU A 118 1.43 -15.48 -1.72
N ARG A 119 1.48 -16.24 -0.61
CA ARG A 119 2.11 -17.58 -0.57
C ARG A 119 1.44 -18.56 -1.53
N ARG A 120 0.10 -18.60 -1.53
CA ARG A 120 -0.64 -19.53 -2.40
C ARG A 120 -0.47 -19.25 -3.90
N ARG A 121 -0.10 -18.01 -4.26
CA ARG A 121 0.25 -17.62 -5.63
C ARG A 121 1.74 -17.76 -5.94
N GLY A 122 2.54 -18.28 -5.01
CA GLY A 122 3.99 -18.45 -5.21
C GLY A 122 4.76 -17.13 -5.29
N ILE A 123 4.21 -16.05 -4.73
CA ILE A 123 4.85 -14.73 -4.77
C ILE A 123 6.11 -14.73 -3.90
N LYS A 124 7.18 -14.20 -4.45
CA LYS A 124 8.49 -14.02 -3.80
C LYS A 124 8.85 -12.55 -3.65
N SER A 125 8.43 -11.73 -4.60
CA SER A 125 8.73 -10.30 -4.64
C SER A 125 7.45 -9.47 -4.56
N VAL A 126 7.51 -8.37 -3.82
CA VAL A 126 6.39 -7.42 -3.67
C VAL A 126 6.85 -6.03 -4.11
N VAL A 127 6.13 -5.45 -5.07
CA VAL A 127 6.18 -4.03 -5.38
C VAL A 127 5.15 -3.33 -4.51
N LEU A 128 5.59 -2.35 -3.72
CA LEU A 128 4.77 -1.70 -2.70
C LEU A 128 4.74 -0.19 -2.87
N GLY A 129 3.59 0.42 -2.65
CA GLY A 129 3.41 1.87 -2.54
C GLY A 129 2.04 2.21 -2.02
N GLY A 130 1.75 3.49 -1.87
CA GLY A 130 0.47 3.99 -1.35
C GLY A 130 0.60 5.09 -0.31
N ILE A 131 -0.42 5.25 0.52
CA ILE A 131 -0.56 6.30 1.53
C ILE A 131 -0.89 5.67 2.89
N ALA A 132 -0.22 6.06 4.00
CA ALA A 132 0.85 7.03 4.08
C ALA A 132 2.21 6.32 4.19
N THR A 133 3.25 6.94 3.59
CA THR A 133 4.61 6.41 3.49
C THR A 133 5.14 5.84 4.80
N ASN A 134 5.20 6.66 5.85
CA ASN A 134 5.78 6.32 7.16
C ASN A 134 4.79 5.64 8.12
N ILE A 135 3.61 5.26 7.65
CA ILE A 135 2.56 4.60 8.44
C ILE A 135 2.20 3.25 7.81
N GLY A 136 1.19 3.21 6.94
CA GLY A 136 0.70 1.96 6.35
C GLY A 136 1.72 1.30 5.43
N VAL A 137 2.43 2.08 4.59
CA VAL A 137 3.45 1.56 3.68
C VAL A 137 4.63 1.02 4.46
N GLU A 138 5.22 1.80 5.38
CA GLU A 138 6.37 1.37 6.17
C GLU A 138 6.05 0.17 7.06
N SER A 139 4.92 0.18 7.77
CA SER A 139 4.51 -0.97 8.60
C SER A 139 4.34 -2.24 7.77
N THR A 140 3.78 -2.13 6.58
CA THR A 140 3.64 -3.26 5.66
C THR A 140 4.99 -3.72 5.11
N ALA A 141 5.87 -2.79 4.76
CA ALA A 141 7.22 -3.10 4.25
C ALA A 141 8.05 -3.86 5.28
N ARG A 142 8.06 -3.41 6.54
CA ARG A 142 8.78 -4.08 7.64
C ARG A 142 8.29 -5.53 7.81
N ALA A 143 6.97 -5.72 7.89
CA ALA A 143 6.38 -7.05 8.02
C ALA A 143 6.69 -7.94 6.80
N ALA A 144 6.56 -7.42 5.57
CA ALA A 144 6.88 -8.16 4.35
C ALA A 144 8.34 -8.64 4.34
N TRP A 145 9.28 -7.77 4.72
CA TRP A 145 10.69 -8.12 4.83
C TRP A 145 10.93 -9.21 5.89
N GLU A 146 10.33 -9.09 7.06
CA GLU A 146 10.39 -10.09 8.13
C GLU A 146 9.78 -11.44 7.73
N HIS A 147 8.75 -11.41 6.87
CA HIS A 147 8.18 -12.61 6.25
C HIS A 147 9.04 -13.22 5.13
N GLY A 148 10.15 -12.56 4.75
CA GLY A 148 11.10 -13.05 3.76
C GLY A 148 10.75 -12.72 2.32
N TYR A 149 9.87 -11.73 2.06
CA TYR A 149 9.64 -11.23 0.72
C TYR A 149 10.75 -10.29 0.25
N GLU A 150 11.14 -10.39 -1.01
CA GLU A 150 11.91 -9.35 -1.67
C GLU A 150 11.03 -8.13 -1.91
N LEU A 151 11.51 -6.94 -1.52
CA LEU A 151 10.73 -5.72 -1.65
C LEU A 151 11.30 -4.75 -2.67
N VAL A 152 10.41 -4.14 -3.43
CA VAL A 152 10.65 -2.94 -4.22
C VAL A 152 9.62 -1.89 -3.80
N ILE A 153 10.07 -0.74 -3.35
CA ILE A 153 9.17 0.36 -2.98
C ILE A 153 9.24 1.42 -4.07
N ALA A 154 8.09 1.75 -4.64
CA ALA A 154 7.93 2.79 -5.65
C ALA A 154 7.85 4.15 -4.94
N GLU A 155 8.94 4.92 -4.98
CA GLU A 155 9.04 6.21 -4.27
C GLU A 155 7.94 7.17 -4.73
N ASP A 156 7.83 7.37 -6.04
CA ASP A 156 6.88 8.29 -6.66
C ASP A 156 5.40 7.81 -6.61
N MET A 157 5.18 6.60 -6.10
CA MET A 157 3.85 6.04 -5.79
C MET A 157 3.55 6.07 -4.28
N CYS A 158 4.32 6.82 -3.49
CA CYS A 158 4.11 7.00 -2.05
C CYS A 158 3.94 8.47 -1.71
N SER A 159 3.12 8.76 -0.70
CA SER A 159 2.99 10.10 -0.12
C SER A 159 2.54 10.01 1.34
N THR A 160 2.68 11.12 2.07
CA THR A 160 2.28 11.20 3.47
C THR A 160 1.94 12.64 3.88
N TYR A 161 1.87 12.91 5.19
CA TYR A 161 1.51 14.21 5.76
C TYR A 161 2.51 15.33 5.47
N SER A 162 3.78 15.01 5.25
CA SER A 162 4.81 15.99 4.87
C SER A 162 5.94 15.33 4.09
N ALA A 163 6.63 16.14 3.26
CA ALA A 163 7.80 15.68 2.52
C ALA A 163 8.94 15.21 3.44
N GLU A 164 9.09 15.81 4.62
CA GLU A 164 10.13 15.43 5.59
C GLU A 164 9.90 14.01 6.14
N MET A 165 8.66 13.66 6.49
CA MET A 165 8.32 12.32 6.98
C MET A 165 8.53 11.26 5.89
N HIS A 166 8.17 11.59 4.66
CA HIS A 166 8.41 10.73 3.50
C HIS A 166 9.90 10.52 3.29
N GLN A 167 10.67 11.62 3.22
CA GLN A 167 12.11 11.57 2.98
C GLN A 167 12.84 10.78 4.07
N PHE A 168 12.43 10.94 5.34
CA PHE A 168 13.02 10.17 6.45
C PHE A 168 12.89 8.66 6.22
N ALA A 169 11.71 8.19 5.82
CA ALA A 169 11.49 6.77 5.55
C ALA A 169 12.34 6.27 4.37
N PHE A 170 12.45 7.07 3.30
CA PHE A 170 13.21 6.73 2.10
C PHE A 170 14.73 6.80 2.29
N ASP A 171 15.22 7.66 3.16
CA ASP A 171 16.66 7.77 3.44
C ASP A 171 17.12 6.74 4.49
N ASN A 172 16.31 6.46 5.49
CA ASN A 172 16.77 5.78 6.69
C ASN A 172 16.20 4.36 6.90
N ILE A 173 15.01 4.08 6.38
CA ILE A 173 14.30 2.82 6.64
C ILE A 173 14.28 1.93 5.39
N PHE A 174 13.67 2.38 4.32
CA PHE A 174 13.45 1.55 3.14
C PHE A 174 14.73 1.01 2.50
N PRO A 175 15.85 1.73 2.40
CA PRO A 175 17.08 1.17 1.83
C PRO A 175 17.67 -0.01 2.61
N ARG A 176 17.23 -0.22 3.85
CA ARG A 176 17.66 -1.35 4.70
C ARG A 176 16.85 -2.63 4.48
N ILE A 177 15.64 -2.50 3.94
CA ILE A 177 14.68 -3.60 3.82
C ILE A 177 14.15 -3.79 2.39
N ALA A 178 14.43 -2.86 1.48
CA ALA A 178 13.87 -2.85 0.13
C ALA A 178 14.83 -2.23 -0.89
N ARG A 179 14.52 -2.45 -2.15
CA ARG A 179 15.08 -1.68 -3.29
C ARG A 179 14.14 -0.52 -3.59
N VAL A 180 14.59 0.71 -3.41
CA VAL A 180 13.82 1.92 -3.73
C VAL A 180 13.96 2.23 -5.22
N ARG A 181 12.84 2.40 -5.92
CA ARG A 181 12.80 2.69 -7.36
C ARG A 181 11.66 3.63 -7.70
N SER A 182 11.77 4.30 -8.83
CA SER A 182 10.64 5.00 -9.43
C SER A 182 9.69 4.03 -10.15
N THR A 183 8.46 4.46 -10.37
CA THR A 183 7.48 3.73 -11.18
C THR A 183 8.03 3.39 -12.56
N SER A 184 8.73 4.31 -13.20
CA SER A 184 9.34 4.10 -14.53
C SER A 184 10.42 3.02 -14.53
N GLU A 185 11.26 2.96 -13.50
CA GLU A 185 12.27 1.91 -13.35
C GLU A 185 11.65 0.54 -13.09
N ILE A 186 10.53 0.48 -12.35
CA ILE A 186 9.79 -0.76 -12.09
C ILE A 186 9.14 -1.25 -13.38
N LEU A 187 8.49 -0.36 -14.15
CA LEU A 187 7.91 -0.70 -15.45
C LEU A 187 8.96 -1.25 -16.44
N ALA A 188 10.16 -0.68 -16.42
CA ALA A 188 11.27 -1.15 -17.26
C ALA A 188 11.88 -2.49 -16.79
N ALA A 189 11.61 -2.90 -15.54
CA ALA A 189 12.12 -4.13 -14.94
C ALA A 189 11.19 -5.34 -15.14
N LEU A 190 9.93 -5.10 -15.54
CA LEU A 190 8.88 -6.08 -15.87
C LEU A 190 8.91 -6.43 -17.36
#